data_7356ad2b74ecd3f39e59c2a90674d27d
#
_entry.id   7356ad2b74ecd3f39e59c2a90674d27d
#
_cell.length_a   1.000
_cell.length_b   1.000
_cell.length_c   1.000
_cell.angle_alpha   90.00
_cell.angle_beta   90.00
_cell.angle_gamma   90.00
#
_symmetry.space_group_name_H-M   'P 1'
#
loop_
_entity.id
_entity.type
_entity.pdbx_description
1 polymer ?
#
loop_
_entity_poly.entity_id
_entity_poly.type
_entity_poly.pdbx_seq_one_letter_code
_entity_poly.pdbx_strand_id
1 'polypeptide(L)'
;MKNRNVKKIDFSRQRIAHMADDYYNAGKYVSALRLAYKEFYTYGGDPDVYARLSDIYESMGLQGSAINCYFRYLDVANEADLPDVYEGLAANFLGIGSESASAYYYNKLIDADDSISDEAKLDIAEVFSTKKKDKFRFVYPPRLADYTQELNLGSRALKIGDCRRAIDEFSKIEKGSKEYASAKEMQAVAHLLAGETQQAEAVCLDLLSVCPDSVRAKATLAAVYLEQGRTDESREIAYELSALKLSDTDDLYKVATVCCENGLHDEAYQKFVLLDKKMPYDGRMLYFKAVSAYKSGRIDEAERALDVLCTVYPDAEVAKYYLKALRAYKEEKENAKDGQEVVPPELIYFYHLPQEEREHRCASMLKIGSCPKDEAQIFGLLALHDGYFHWCFDEMDGGDHDLQYLGLVTAAHVRADEFLQEVLLDFEVADVLKVEVLRMLIERNEDIEVGLVLYNIYRRVPVYRIKIGRKRRKKFIEGYAKIASKFIVIKDAYAEKIALAAESLYRALEKADALDLIENSDDCACAIFLMSGVKELGNDMQRIASAFDANLAKVQVLLSYAVSARYGEEKEEKETKDETH
;
A
#
# COMPACT_ATOMS: atom_id res chain seq x y z
N MET A 1 -5.78 -52.20 -29.59
CA MET A 1 -5.39 -51.25 -28.53
C MET A 1 -4.68 -50.07 -29.17
N LYS A 2 -5.32 -48.92 -29.29
CA LYS A 2 -4.70 -47.69 -29.81
C LYS A 2 -3.81 -47.12 -28.70
N ASN A 3 -2.50 -47.09 -28.94
CA ASN A 3 -1.56 -46.33 -28.10
C ASN A 3 -2.01 -44.86 -28.09
N ARG A 4 -2.63 -44.43 -27.00
CA ARG A 4 -2.73 -43.02 -26.68
C ARG A 4 -1.32 -42.53 -26.35
N ASN A 5 -0.70 -41.79 -27.28
CA ASN A 5 0.50 -41.02 -27.00
C ASN A 5 0.17 -40.02 -25.86
N VAL A 6 0.44 -40.39 -24.64
CA VAL A 6 0.47 -39.46 -23.53
C VAL A 6 1.71 -38.61 -23.78
N LYS A 7 1.53 -37.42 -24.35
CA LYS A 7 2.58 -36.41 -24.40
C LYS A 7 2.93 -36.07 -22.95
N LYS A 8 4.11 -36.43 -22.49
CA LYS A 8 4.66 -35.91 -21.25
C LYS A 8 4.71 -34.38 -21.43
N ILE A 9 3.93 -33.66 -20.65
CA ILE A 9 4.00 -32.20 -20.61
C ILE A 9 5.29 -31.87 -19.86
N ASP A 10 6.21 -31.22 -20.55
CA ASP A 10 7.42 -30.68 -19.96
C ASP A 10 7.05 -29.39 -19.20
N PHE A 11 7.22 -29.40 -17.88
CA PHE A 11 7.03 -28.27 -16.99
C PHE A 11 8.37 -27.66 -16.56
N SER A 12 9.44 -27.83 -17.34
CA SER A 12 10.70 -27.14 -17.08
C SER A 12 10.48 -25.62 -17.00
N ARG A 13 11.31 -24.93 -16.23
CA ARG A 13 11.25 -23.47 -16.07
C ARG A 13 11.22 -22.77 -17.42
N GLN A 14 12.13 -23.13 -18.34
CA GLN A 14 12.19 -22.58 -19.69
C GLN A 14 10.87 -22.75 -20.46
N ARG A 15 10.22 -23.90 -20.30
CA ARG A 15 8.94 -24.16 -20.96
C ARG A 15 7.83 -23.29 -20.42
N ILE A 16 7.79 -23.07 -19.11
CA ILE A 16 6.80 -22.17 -18.47
C ILE A 16 7.03 -20.74 -18.95
N ALA A 17 8.27 -20.26 -18.95
CA ALA A 17 8.67 -18.95 -19.42
C ALA A 17 8.24 -18.71 -20.88
N HIS A 18 8.62 -19.62 -21.80
CA HIS A 18 8.21 -19.52 -23.21
C HIS A 18 6.69 -19.52 -23.40
N MET A 19 5.96 -20.31 -22.63
CA MET A 19 4.50 -20.29 -22.71
C MET A 19 3.91 -18.97 -22.20
N ALA A 20 4.52 -18.36 -21.18
CA ALA A 20 4.12 -17.03 -20.70
C ALA A 20 4.34 -15.98 -21.79
N ASP A 21 5.51 -16.00 -22.44
CA ASP A 21 5.85 -15.09 -23.54
C ASP A 21 4.93 -15.30 -24.76
N ASP A 22 4.58 -16.54 -25.10
CA ASP A 22 3.61 -16.84 -26.18
C ASP A 22 2.22 -16.24 -25.88
N TYR A 23 1.75 -16.35 -24.64
CA TYR A 23 0.48 -15.74 -24.24
C TYR A 23 0.56 -14.21 -24.19
N TYR A 24 1.67 -13.64 -23.73
CA TYR A 24 1.93 -12.21 -23.74
C TYR A 24 1.86 -11.66 -25.17
N ASN A 25 2.61 -12.25 -26.09
CA ASN A 25 2.63 -11.87 -27.50
C ASN A 25 1.26 -12.04 -28.20
N ALA A 26 0.42 -12.93 -27.70
CA ALA A 26 -0.95 -13.11 -28.18
C ALA A 26 -1.96 -12.14 -27.51
N GLY A 27 -1.53 -11.20 -26.66
CA GLY A 27 -2.38 -10.28 -25.91
C GLY A 27 -3.23 -10.95 -24.82
N LYS A 28 -2.89 -12.17 -24.42
CA LYS A 28 -3.61 -12.95 -23.40
C LYS A 28 -2.95 -12.77 -22.02
N TYR A 29 -2.93 -11.53 -21.55
CA TYR A 29 -2.17 -11.11 -20.37
C TYR A 29 -2.49 -11.88 -19.09
N VAL A 30 -3.78 -12.15 -18.79
CA VAL A 30 -4.16 -12.96 -17.62
C VAL A 30 -3.57 -14.37 -17.66
N SER A 31 -3.50 -15.00 -18.87
CA SER A 31 -2.88 -16.32 -19.01
C SER A 31 -1.36 -16.25 -18.91
N ALA A 32 -0.75 -15.18 -19.38
CA ALA A 32 0.67 -14.89 -19.22
C ALA A 32 1.02 -14.71 -17.75
N LEU A 33 0.25 -13.90 -16.99
CA LEU A 33 0.43 -13.70 -15.55
C LEU A 33 0.37 -15.03 -14.78
N ARG A 34 -0.62 -15.88 -15.06
CA ARG A 34 -0.72 -17.20 -14.41
C ARG A 34 0.53 -18.03 -14.55
N LEU A 35 1.17 -17.99 -15.71
CA LEU A 35 2.40 -18.74 -15.96
C LEU A 35 3.62 -18.04 -15.33
N ALA A 36 3.70 -16.73 -15.40
CA ALA A 36 4.77 -15.97 -14.76
C ALA A 36 4.73 -16.13 -13.23
N TYR A 37 3.55 -16.06 -12.59
CA TYR A 37 3.41 -16.37 -11.17
C TYR A 37 3.65 -17.84 -10.84
N LYS A 38 3.29 -18.78 -11.72
CA LYS A 38 3.65 -20.18 -11.55
C LYS A 38 5.16 -20.38 -11.60
N GLU A 39 5.87 -19.68 -12.47
CA GLU A 39 7.33 -19.64 -12.49
C GLU A 39 7.89 -19.09 -11.18
N PHE A 40 7.38 -17.92 -10.75
CA PHE A 40 7.75 -17.27 -9.49
C PHE A 40 7.60 -18.18 -8.27
N TYR A 41 6.41 -18.77 -8.05
CA TYR A 41 6.15 -19.63 -6.90
C TYR A 41 6.88 -20.98 -6.95
N THR A 42 7.30 -21.41 -8.14
CA THR A 42 7.99 -22.71 -8.28
C THR A 42 9.51 -22.57 -8.19
N TYR A 43 10.08 -21.48 -8.70
CA TYR A 43 11.52 -21.32 -8.87
C TYR A 43 12.09 -20.08 -8.15
N GLY A 44 11.25 -19.25 -7.57
CA GLY A 44 11.62 -18.00 -6.92
C GLY A 44 11.63 -16.81 -7.87
N GLY A 45 11.76 -15.61 -7.28
CA GLY A 45 11.89 -14.36 -8.00
C GLY A 45 13.35 -14.09 -8.37
N ASP A 46 13.60 -13.88 -9.64
CA ASP A 46 14.88 -13.41 -10.17
C ASP A 46 14.65 -12.31 -11.23
N PRO A 47 15.71 -11.68 -11.77
CA PRO A 47 15.59 -10.63 -12.77
C PRO A 47 14.65 -10.96 -13.93
N ASP A 48 14.75 -12.15 -14.52
CA ASP A 48 13.96 -12.54 -15.69
C ASP A 48 12.45 -12.65 -15.37
N VAL A 49 12.13 -13.18 -14.18
CA VAL A 49 10.73 -13.31 -13.73
C VAL A 49 10.12 -11.95 -13.45
N TYR A 50 10.85 -11.08 -12.76
CA TYR A 50 10.34 -9.74 -12.45
C TYR A 50 10.22 -8.86 -13.69
N ALA A 51 11.17 -8.93 -14.63
CA ALA A 51 11.06 -8.26 -15.93
C ALA A 51 9.79 -8.69 -16.66
N ARG A 52 9.55 -10.00 -16.77
CA ARG A 52 8.33 -10.53 -17.43
C ARG A 52 7.05 -10.07 -16.74
N LEU A 53 7.00 -10.06 -15.41
CA LEU A 53 5.85 -9.58 -14.65
C LEU A 53 5.61 -8.09 -14.90
N SER A 54 6.68 -7.27 -14.88
CA SER A 54 6.60 -5.83 -15.15
C SER A 54 6.04 -5.56 -16.53
N ASP A 55 6.58 -6.21 -17.57
CA ASP A 55 6.14 -6.06 -18.96
C ASP A 55 4.65 -6.40 -19.15
N ILE A 56 4.20 -7.47 -18.49
CA ILE A 56 2.80 -7.88 -18.57
C ILE A 56 1.91 -6.83 -17.90
N TYR A 57 2.26 -6.35 -16.70
CA TYR A 57 1.47 -5.33 -15.99
C TYR A 57 1.46 -3.99 -16.73
N GLU A 58 2.57 -3.57 -17.34
CA GLU A 58 2.62 -2.39 -18.21
C GLU A 58 1.67 -2.52 -19.38
N SER A 59 1.70 -3.66 -20.07
CA SER A 59 0.81 -3.93 -21.21
C SER A 59 -0.67 -4.00 -20.81
N MET A 60 -0.96 -4.30 -19.55
CA MET A 60 -2.31 -4.24 -18.98
C MET A 60 -2.70 -2.82 -18.53
N GLY A 61 -1.78 -1.86 -18.52
CA GLY A 61 -1.99 -0.50 -18.02
C GLY A 61 -2.06 -0.41 -16.48
N LEU A 62 -1.54 -1.42 -15.77
CA LEU A 62 -1.52 -1.49 -14.31
C LEU A 62 -0.19 -0.98 -13.77
N GLN A 63 0.05 0.34 -13.90
CA GLN A 63 1.31 0.99 -13.54
C GLN A 63 1.74 0.74 -12.09
N GLY A 64 0.80 0.72 -11.11
CA GLY A 64 1.11 0.44 -9.72
C GLY A 64 1.72 -0.95 -9.54
N SER A 65 1.10 -1.98 -10.09
CA SER A 65 1.60 -3.36 -10.04
C SER A 65 2.95 -3.48 -10.77
N ALA A 66 3.14 -2.77 -11.89
CA ALA A 66 4.42 -2.73 -12.62
C ALA A 66 5.52 -2.10 -11.75
N ILE A 67 5.25 -0.96 -11.09
CA ILE A 67 6.20 -0.30 -10.18
C ILE A 67 6.65 -1.25 -9.07
N ASN A 68 5.72 -1.97 -8.43
CA ASN A 68 6.05 -2.94 -7.38
C ASN A 68 6.92 -4.09 -7.92
N CYS A 69 6.65 -4.58 -9.14
CA CYS A 69 7.51 -5.58 -9.79
C CYS A 69 8.90 -5.00 -10.08
N TYR A 70 9.01 -3.77 -10.56
CA TYR A 70 10.30 -3.12 -10.79
C TYR A 70 11.11 -2.88 -9.52
N PHE A 71 10.48 -2.56 -8.39
CA PHE A 71 11.21 -2.47 -7.12
C PHE A 71 11.72 -3.83 -6.64
N ARG A 72 10.95 -4.89 -6.82
CA ARG A 72 11.42 -6.26 -6.56
C ARG A 72 12.53 -6.66 -7.53
N TYR A 73 12.43 -6.24 -8.80
CA TYR A 73 13.50 -6.42 -9.77
C TYR A 73 14.77 -5.68 -9.35
N LEU A 74 14.67 -4.42 -8.95
CA LEU A 74 15.79 -3.59 -8.52
C LEU A 74 16.52 -4.20 -7.31
N ASP A 75 15.80 -4.87 -6.41
CA ASP A 75 16.38 -5.53 -5.24
C ASP A 75 17.28 -6.72 -5.59
N VAL A 76 17.04 -7.38 -6.72
CA VAL A 76 17.82 -8.54 -7.21
C VAL A 76 18.64 -8.25 -8.47
N ALA A 77 18.54 -7.05 -9.04
CA ALA A 77 19.17 -6.66 -10.31
C ALA A 77 20.70 -6.61 -10.22
N ASN A 78 21.35 -6.95 -11.33
CA ASN A 78 22.77 -6.71 -11.55
C ASN A 78 22.97 -5.33 -12.19
N GLU A 79 24.23 -4.85 -12.26
CA GLU A 79 24.53 -3.54 -12.87
C GLU A 79 24.05 -3.43 -14.33
N ALA A 80 24.07 -4.53 -15.08
CA ALA A 80 23.62 -4.57 -16.47
C ALA A 80 22.10 -4.41 -16.62
N ASP A 81 21.32 -4.75 -15.61
CA ASP A 81 19.86 -4.69 -15.62
C ASP A 81 19.35 -3.29 -15.22
N LEU A 82 20.18 -2.48 -14.55
CA LEU A 82 19.76 -1.20 -13.96
C LEU A 82 19.16 -0.21 -14.97
N PRO A 83 19.67 -0.04 -16.20
CA PRO A 83 19.07 0.88 -17.17
C PRO A 83 17.60 0.54 -17.45
N ASP A 84 17.29 -0.72 -17.75
CA ASP A 84 15.94 -1.18 -18.07
C ASP A 84 15.00 -0.96 -16.89
N VAL A 85 15.45 -1.26 -15.67
CA VAL A 85 14.66 -1.07 -14.45
C VAL A 85 14.39 0.41 -14.18
N TYR A 86 15.39 1.28 -14.37
CA TYR A 86 15.20 2.72 -14.15
C TYR A 86 14.28 3.34 -15.20
N GLU A 87 14.37 2.90 -16.46
CA GLU A 87 13.45 3.33 -17.51
C GLU A 87 12.01 2.94 -17.20
N GLY A 88 11.78 1.66 -16.81
CA GLY A 88 10.47 1.17 -16.42
C GLY A 88 9.88 1.92 -15.22
N LEU A 89 10.66 2.13 -14.15
CA LEU A 89 10.22 2.93 -13.00
C LEU A 89 9.89 4.37 -13.41
N ALA A 90 10.74 5.02 -14.20
CA ALA A 90 10.53 6.39 -14.64
C ALA A 90 9.24 6.54 -15.45
N ALA A 91 9.01 5.66 -16.43
CA ALA A 91 7.82 5.66 -17.28
C ALA A 91 6.53 5.41 -16.47
N ASN A 92 6.54 4.42 -15.59
CA ASN A 92 5.36 4.08 -14.80
C ASN A 92 5.03 5.15 -13.75
N PHE A 93 6.02 5.75 -13.09
CA PHE A 93 5.79 6.90 -12.21
C PHE A 93 5.23 8.12 -12.95
N LEU A 94 5.66 8.35 -14.19
CA LEU A 94 5.05 9.38 -15.03
C LEU A 94 3.59 9.05 -15.34
N GLY A 95 3.29 7.79 -15.64
CA GLY A 95 1.93 7.29 -15.92
C GLY A 95 0.95 7.51 -14.77
N ILE A 96 1.39 7.35 -13.51
CA ILE A 96 0.56 7.64 -12.33
C ILE A 96 0.62 9.11 -11.88
N GLY A 97 1.30 10.00 -12.62
CA GLY A 97 1.40 11.42 -12.33
C GLY A 97 2.40 11.80 -11.23
N SER A 98 3.29 10.91 -10.83
CA SER A 98 4.36 11.17 -9.87
C SER A 98 5.62 11.73 -10.57
N GLU A 99 5.54 12.99 -11.06
CA GLU A 99 6.60 13.61 -11.85
C GLU A 99 7.97 13.64 -11.13
N SER A 100 8.00 13.83 -9.82
CA SER A 100 9.25 13.89 -9.05
C SER A 100 9.96 12.54 -8.97
N ALA A 101 9.22 11.46 -8.76
CA ALA A 101 9.78 10.11 -8.75
C ALA A 101 10.23 9.71 -10.16
N SER A 102 9.43 10.01 -11.18
CA SER A 102 9.80 9.79 -12.58
C SER A 102 11.11 10.50 -12.94
N ALA A 103 11.23 11.80 -12.62
CA ALA A 103 12.46 12.56 -12.86
C ALA A 103 13.68 11.98 -12.15
N TYR A 104 13.49 11.50 -10.91
CA TYR A 104 14.56 10.83 -10.17
C TYR A 104 15.10 9.60 -10.91
N TYR A 105 14.20 8.72 -11.39
CA TYR A 105 14.62 7.50 -12.08
C TYR A 105 15.15 7.76 -13.49
N TYR A 106 14.66 8.76 -14.22
CA TYR A 106 15.29 9.18 -15.48
C TYR A 106 16.73 9.70 -15.26
N ASN A 107 16.99 10.44 -14.19
CA ASN A 107 18.36 10.84 -13.85
C ASN A 107 19.23 9.61 -13.53
N LYS A 108 18.68 8.62 -12.80
CA LYS A 108 19.38 7.35 -12.54
C LYS A 108 19.68 6.57 -13.81
N LEU A 109 18.76 6.55 -14.75
CA LEU A 109 18.95 5.94 -16.08
C LEU A 109 20.09 6.63 -16.83
N ILE A 110 20.08 7.97 -16.89
CA ILE A 110 21.12 8.76 -17.56
C ILE A 110 22.51 8.53 -16.93
N ASP A 111 22.55 8.36 -15.59
CA ASP A 111 23.78 8.08 -14.86
C ASP A 111 24.28 6.63 -15.07
N ALA A 112 23.38 5.69 -15.36
CA ALA A 112 23.69 4.26 -15.52
C ALA A 112 24.01 3.85 -16.96
N ASP A 113 23.56 4.60 -17.97
CA ASP A 113 23.74 4.28 -19.39
C ASP A 113 24.36 5.44 -20.17
N ASP A 114 25.67 5.32 -20.42
CA ASP A 114 26.44 6.28 -21.22
C ASP A 114 26.05 6.29 -22.71
N SER A 115 25.28 5.30 -23.18
CA SER A 115 24.88 5.18 -24.59
C SER A 115 23.67 6.07 -24.95
N ILE A 116 22.97 6.63 -23.95
CA ILE A 116 21.84 7.52 -24.18
C ILE A 116 22.28 8.77 -24.93
N SER A 117 21.66 8.99 -26.09
CA SER A 117 21.99 10.14 -26.93
C SER A 117 21.62 11.47 -26.27
N ASP A 118 22.33 12.53 -26.64
CA ASP A 118 22.00 13.88 -26.15
C ASP A 118 20.59 14.32 -26.58
N GLU A 119 20.08 13.84 -27.72
CA GLU A 119 18.72 14.07 -28.18
C GLU A 119 17.70 13.42 -27.23
N ALA A 120 17.90 12.15 -26.83
CA ALA A 120 17.05 11.48 -25.86
C ALA A 120 17.07 12.16 -24.49
N LYS A 121 18.23 12.66 -24.04
CA LYS A 121 18.34 13.46 -22.80
C LYS A 121 17.55 14.76 -22.87
N LEU A 122 17.52 15.40 -24.04
CA LEU A 122 16.72 16.62 -24.25
C LEU A 122 15.22 16.31 -24.24
N ASP A 123 14.79 15.21 -24.86
CA ASP A 123 13.39 14.77 -24.86
C ASP A 123 12.90 14.50 -23.43
N ILE A 124 13.72 13.80 -22.63
CA ILE A 124 13.43 13.58 -21.20
C ILE A 124 13.33 14.92 -20.46
N ALA A 125 14.27 15.84 -20.68
CA ALA A 125 14.26 17.15 -20.04
C ALA A 125 13.03 17.98 -20.44
N GLU A 126 12.54 17.86 -21.68
CA GLU A 126 11.36 18.57 -22.16
C GLU A 126 10.09 18.13 -21.42
N VAL A 127 9.92 16.85 -21.10
CA VAL A 127 8.81 16.32 -20.30
C VAL A 127 8.66 17.04 -18.97
N PHE A 128 9.79 17.37 -18.31
CA PHE A 128 9.82 18.03 -17.00
C PHE A 128 9.95 19.56 -17.07
N SER A 129 10.34 20.11 -18.23
CA SER A 129 10.55 21.55 -18.42
C SER A 129 9.26 22.35 -18.57
N THR A 130 8.16 21.72 -18.89
CA THR A 130 6.83 22.34 -18.95
C THR A 130 6.28 22.61 -17.56
N LYS A 131 6.98 23.44 -16.76
CA LYS A 131 6.32 24.15 -15.67
C LYS A 131 5.11 24.84 -16.29
N LYS A 132 3.91 24.37 -15.97
CA LYS A 132 2.67 25.11 -16.22
C LYS A 132 2.89 26.45 -15.55
N LYS A 133 3.36 27.45 -16.31
CA LYS A 133 3.30 28.83 -15.87
C LYS A 133 1.84 29.07 -15.55
N ASP A 134 1.55 29.46 -14.33
CA ASP A 134 0.23 29.93 -13.97
C ASP A 134 -0.14 30.96 -15.02
N LYS A 135 -1.00 30.57 -15.95
CA LYS A 135 -1.48 31.49 -16.97
C LYS A 135 -2.37 32.41 -16.20
N PHE A 136 -1.93 33.67 -16.03
CA PHE A 136 -2.83 34.74 -15.63
C PHE A 136 -4.01 34.72 -16.59
N ARG A 137 -5.16 34.23 -16.15
CA ARG A 137 -6.39 34.26 -16.92
C ARG A 137 -7.01 35.64 -16.72
N PHE A 138 -6.87 36.45 -17.73
CA PHE A 138 -7.79 37.58 -17.86
C PHE A 138 -9.15 37.00 -18.25
N VAL A 139 -10.07 36.93 -17.31
CA VAL A 139 -11.46 36.53 -17.59
C VAL A 139 -12.17 37.73 -18.18
N TYR A 140 -12.57 37.65 -19.43
CA TYR A 140 -13.39 38.64 -20.06
C TYR A 140 -14.72 38.00 -20.53
N PRO A 141 -15.87 38.58 -20.19
CA PRO A 141 -16.08 39.80 -19.44
C PRO A 141 -15.77 39.65 -17.94
N PRO A 142 -15.36 40.76 -17.26
CA PRO A 142 -14.88 40.72 -15.86
C PRO A 142 -15.92 40.28 -14.80
N ARG A 143 -17.10 39.83 -15.21
CA ARG A 143 -18.21 39.39 -14.34
C ARG A 143 -18.25 37.86 -14.15
N LEU A 144 -17.44 37.08 -14.87
CA LEU A 144 -17.33 35.65 -14.65
C LEU A 144 -16.19 35.42 -13.65
N ALA A 145 -16.52 35.31 -12.38
CA ALA A 145 -15.58 34.88 -11.38
C ALA A 145 -15.09 33.47 -11.72
N ASP A 146 -13.78 33.22 -11.58
CA ASP A 146 -13.18 31.92 -11.71
C ASP A 146 -13.12 31.29 -10.30
N TYR A 147 -13.97 30.32 -10.02
CA TYR A 147 -14.07 29.62 -8.73
C TYR A 147 -13.24 28.32 -8.70
N THR A 148 -12.25 28.15 -9.57
CA THR A 148 -11.40 26.96 -9.62
C THR A 148 -10.66 26.74 -8.29
N GLN A 149 -10.28 27.82 -7.60
CA GLN A 149 -9.59 27.72 -6.31
C GLN A 149 -10.51 27.17 -5.22
N GLU A 150 -11.72 27.71 -5.08
CA GLU A 150 -12.72 27.28 -4.12
C GLU A 150 -13.13 25.82 -4.38
N LEU A 151 -13.33 25.45 -5.64
CA LEU A 151 -13.62 24.08 -6.05
C LEU A 151 -12.50 23.11 -5.63
N ASN A 152 -11.24 23.49 -5.87
CA ASN A 152 -10.09 22.66 -5.49
C ASN A 152 -9.92 22.56 -3.97
N LEU A 153 -10.13 23.65 -3.22
CA LEU A 153 -10.06 23.64 -1.76
C LEU A 153 -11.16 22.77 -1.15
N GLY A 154 -12.39 22.91 -1.65
CA GLY A 154 -13.52 22.08 -1.24
C GLY A 154 -13.28 20.60 -1.54
N SER A 155 -12.78 20.28 -2.74
CA SER A 155 -12.47 18.90 -3.13
C SER A 155 -11.38 18.27 -2.26
N ARG A 156 -10.33 19.03 -1.90
CA ARG A 156 -9.29 18.56 -0.97
C ARG A 156 -9.84 18.33 0.43
N ALA A 157 -10.68 19.25 0.93
CA ALA A 157 -11.33 19.11 2.22
C ALA A 157 -12.21 17.85 2.26
N LEU A 158 -12.97 17.59 1.20
CA LEU A 158 -13.81 16.40 1.08
C LEU A 158 -12.98 15.10 1.08
N LYS A 159 -11.85 15.08 0.38
CA LYS A 159 -10.93 13.92 0.34
C LYS A 159 -10.36 13.53 1.71
N ILE A 160 -10.14 14.51 2.58
CA ILE A 160 -9.63 14.27 3.95
C ILE A 160 -10.76 14.13 4.98
N GLY A 161 -12.02 14.06 4.54
CA GLY A 161 -13.18 13.91 5.42
C GLY A 161 -13.63 15.19 6.16
N ASP A 162 -13.03 16.36 5.86
CA ASP A 162 -13.44 17.66 6.42
C ASP A 162 -14.68 18.20 5.67
N CYS A 163 -15.82 17.52 5.91
CA CYS A 163 -17.08 17.83 5.23
C CYS A 163 -17.52 19.28 5.48
N ARG A 164 -17.30 19.83 6.68
CA ARG A 164 -17.68 21.20 7.02
C ARG A 164 -16.96 22.22 6.16
N ARG A 165 -15.64 22.10 6.09
CA ARG A 165 -14.81 22.97 5.25
C ARG A 165 -15.14 22.80 3.76
N ALA A 166 -15.42 21.59 3.32
CA ALA A 166 -15.84 21.33 1.94
C ALA A 166 -17.13 22.08 1.59
N ILE A 167 -18.17 21.98 2.45
CA ILE A 167 -19.45 22.68 2.30
C ILE A 167 -19.25 24.20 2.25
N ASP A 168 -18.41 24.75 3.15
CA ASP A 168 -18.12 26.18 3.20
C ASP A 168 -17.46 26.68 1.90
N GLU A 169 -16.48 25.95 1.37
CA GLU A 169 -15.81 26.32 0.12
C GLU A 169 -16.74 26.22 -1.09
N PHE A 170 -17.53 25.16 -1.22
CA PHE A 170 -18.48 25.00 -2.32
C PHE A 170 -19.62 26.03 -2.27
N SER A 171 -20.00 26.50 -1.08
CA SER A 171 -21.06 27.53 -0.90
C SER A 171 -20.67 28.89 -1.46
N LYS A 172 -19.39 29.17 -1.63
CA LYS A 172 -18.89 30.44 -2.21
C LYS A 172 -19.10 30.53 -3.72
N ILE A 173 -19.35 29.38 -4.37
CA ILE A 173 -19.42 29.28 -5.83
C ILE A 173 -20.79 29.70 -6.32
N GLU A 174 -20.84 30.78 -7.07
CA GLU A 174 -22.09 31.42 -7.50
C GLU A 174 -22.79 30.71 -8.66
N LYS A 175 -24.12 30.77 -8.65
CA LYS A 175 -24.96 30.22 -9.71
C LYS A 175 -24.64 30.92 -11.05
N GLY A 176 -24.42 30.09 -12.08
CA GLY A 176 -24.08 30.57 -13.43
C GLY A 176 -22.58 30.56 -13.74
N SER A 177 -21.71 30.24 -12.76
CA SER A 177 -20.31 29.91 -13.05
C SER A 177 -20.22 28.51 -13.67
N LYS A 178 -19.11 28.25 -14.37
CA LYS A 178 -18.87 26.91 -14.98
C LYS A 178 -18.62 25.80 -13.93
N GLU A 179 -18.15 26.21 -12.73
CA GLU A 179 -17.86 25.34 -11.61
C GLU A 179 -19.11 24.98 -10.78
N TYR A 180 -20.22 25.70 -10.97
CA TYR A 180 -21.41 25.58 -10.11
C TYR A 180 -22.00 24.18 -10.04
N ALA A 181 -22.16 23.52 -11.18
CA ALA A 181 -22.73 22.16 -11.22
C ALA A 181 -21.85 21.17 -10.44
N SER A 182 -20.55 21.14 -10.73
CA SER A 182 -19.60 20.26 -10.02
C SER A 182 -19.51 20.59 -8.53
N ALA A 183 -19.55 21.89 -8.16
CA ALA A 183 -19.54 22.29 -6.77
C ALA A 183 -20.79 21.81 -6.02
N LYS A 184 -21.97 21.94 -6.64
CA LYS A 184 -23.24 21.48 -6.04
C LYS A 184 -23.30 19.95 -5.90
N GLU A 185 -22.79 19.21 -6.88
CA GLU A 185 -22.66 17.75 -6.79
C GLU A 185 -21.79 17.33 -5.59
N MET A 186 -20.61 17.93 -5.45
CA MET A 186 -19.70 17.64 -4.33
C MET A 186 -20.24 18.18 -2.99
N GLN A 187 -20.95 19.29 -2.99
CA GLN A 187 -21.62 19.84 -1.79
C GLN A 187 -22.71 18.89 -1.28
N ALA A 188 -23.51 18.33 -2.18
CA ALA A 188 -24.53 17.35 -1.81
C ALA A 188 -23.90 16.09 -1.17
N VAL A 189 -22.82 15.60 -1.76
CA VAL A 189 -22.03 14.48 -1.19
C VAL A 189 -21.46 14.83 0.18
N ALA A 190 -20.92 16.06 0.35
CA ALA A 190 -20.37 16.50 1.62
C ALA A 190 -21.44 16.58 2.73
N HIS A 191 -22.67 17.05 2.42
CA HIS A 191 -23.80 17.03 3.34
C HIS A 191 -24.22 15.60 3.68
N LEU A 192 -24.26 14.70 2.68
CA LEU A 192 -24.61 13.29 2.90
C LEU A 192 -23.61 12.60 3.85
N LEU A 193 -22.32 12.78 3.62
CA LEU A 193 -21.25 12.24 4.47
C LEU A 193 -21.25 12.85 5.89
N ALA A 194 -21.73 14.09 6.03
CA ALA A 194 -21.93 14.73 7.33
C ALA A 194 -23.21 14.26 8.06
N GLY A 195 -24.02 13.39 7.44
CA GLY A 195 -25.31 12.95 7.98
C GLY A 195 -26.43 13.98 7.83
N GLU A 196 -26.21 15.07 7.09
CA GLU A 196 -27.14 16.17 6.89
C GLU A 196 -28.04 15.89 5.68
N THR A 197 -28.83 14.81 5.74
CA THR A 197 -29.59 14.28 4.59
C THR A 197 -30.60 15.26 4.00
N GLN A 198 -31.23 16.11 4.83
CA GLN A 198 -32.19 17.13 4.36
C GLN A 198 -31.52 18.24 3.54
N GLN A 199 -30.32 18.67 3.97
CA GLN A 199 -29.51 19.65 3.25
C GLN A 199 -28.98 19.05 1.94
N ALA A 200 -28.54 17.80 1.97
CA ALA A 200 -28.12 17.07 0.77
C ALA A 200 -29.26 17.00 -0.27
N GLU A 201 -30.48 16.67 0.16
CA GLU A 201 -31.68 16.65 -0.70
C GLU A 201 -31.94 18.03 -1.32
N ALA A 202 -31.94 19.09 -0.49
CA ALA A 202 -32.18 20.45 -0.98
C ALA A 202 -31.16 20.89 -2.03
N VAL A 203 -29.87 20.56 -1.83
CA VAL A 203 -28.80 20.87 -2.79
C VAL A 203 -28.98 20.07 -4.09
N CYS A 204 -29.33 18.79 -4.02
CA CYS A 204 -29.62 17.98 -5.21
C CYS A 204 -30.79 18.55 -6.02
N LEU A 205 -31.88 18.90 -5.34
CA LEU A 205 -33.07 19.45 -6.00
C LEU A 205 -32.82 20.83 -6.61
N ASP A 206 -32.04 21.69 -5.93
CA ASP A 206 -31.63 23.00 -6.51
C ASP A 206 -30.79 22.75 -7.79
N LEU A 207 -29.83 21.84 -7.77
CA LEU A 207 -29.03 21.50 -8.93
C LEU A 207 -29.89 20.93 -10.07
N LEU A 208 -30.80 20.03 -9.78
CA LEU A 208 -31.70 19.43 -10.78
C LEU A 208 -32.69 20.45 -11.36
N SER A 209 -33.01 21.54 -10.63
CA SER A 209 -33.79 22.66 -11.18
C SER A 209 -33.07 23.40 -12.31
N VAL A 210 -31.73 23.38 -12.32
CA VAL A 210 -30.86 24.03 -13.31
C VAL A 210 -30.36 23.06 -14.35
N CYS A 211 -30.02 21.84 -13.93
CA CYS A 211 -29.47 20.77 -14.74
C CYS A 211 -30.30 19.49 -14.54
N PRO A 212 -31.49 19.39 -15.16
CA PRO A 212 -32.41 18.25 -14.93
C PRO A 212 -31.84 16.88 -15.32
N ASP A 213 -30.87 16.85 -16.22
CA ASP A 213 -30.26 15.63 -16.74
C ASP A 213 -28.95 15.26 -16.03
N SER A 214 -28.59 15.94 -14.92
CA SER A 214 -27.37 15.59 -14.16
C SER A 214 -27.51 14.19 -13.55
N VAL A 215 -26.75 13.24 -14.12
CA VAL A 215 -26.67 11.85 -13.65
C VAL A 215 -26.17 11.80 -12.22
N ARG A 216 -25.13 12.59 -11.91
CA ARG A 216 -24.50 12.61 -10.59
C ARG A 216 -25.42 13.17 -9.50
N ALA A 217 -26.18 14.23 -9.82
CA ALA A 217 -27.15 14.80 -8.90
C ALA A 217 -28.30 13.81 -8.59
N LYS A 218 -28.83 13.14 -9.63
CA LYS A 218 -29.84 12.09 -9.46
C LYS A 218 -29.31 10.90 -8.65
N ALA A 219 -28.08 10.45 -8.93
CA ALA A 219 -27.43 9.36 -8.20
C ALA A 219 -27.26 9.71 -6.72
N THR A 220 -26.79 10.93 -6.41
CA THR A 220 -26.68 11.39 -5.02
C THR A 220 -28.04 11.50 -4.35
N LEU A 221 -29.06 11.98 -5.06
CA LEU A 221 -30.42 12.07 -4.53
C LEU A 221 -30.99 10.69 -4.18
N ALA A 222 -30.73 9.68 -5.01
CA ALA A 222 -31.11 8.29 -4.72
C ALA A 222 -30.47 7.78 -3.43
N ALA A 223 -29.17 8.03 -3.23
CA ALA A 223 -28.47 7.68 -1.99
C ALA A 223 -29.05 8.44 -0.78
N VAL A 224 -29.36 9.73 -0.92
CA VAL A 224 -30.04 10.52 0.13
C VAL A 224 -31.38 9.92 0.51
N TYR A 225 -32.18 9.49 -0.47
CA TYR A 225 -33.48 8.85 -0.19
C TYR A 225 -33.34 7.51 0.53
N LEU A 226 -32.31 6.72 0.22
CA LEU A 226 -32.02 5.51 0.98
C LEU A 226 -31.69 5.80 2.44
N GLU A 227 -30.84 6.78 2.71
CA GLU A 227 -30.48 7.21 4.06
C GLU A 227 -31.70 7.76 4.85
N GLN A 228 -32.67 8.34 4.15
CA GLN A 228 -33.94 8.81 4.74
C GLN A 228 -34.97 7.66 4.89
N GLY A 229 -34.66 6.44 4.43
CA GLY A 229 -35.60 5.32 4.43
C GLY A 229 -36.69 5.37 3.33
N ARG A 230 -36.54 6.28 2.36
CA ARG A 230 -37.44 6.46 1.20
C ARG A 230 -37.03 5.53 0.05
N THR A 231 -37.09 4.25 0.32
CA THR A 231 -36.52 3.22 -0.59
C THR A 231 -37.22 3.14 -1.95
N ASP A 232 -38.53 3.37 -2.02
CA ASP A 232 -39.27 3.32 -3.28
C ASP A 232 -38.86 4.47 -4.22
N GLU A 233 -38.72 5.68 -3.68
CA GLU A 233 -38.30 6.87 -4.46
C GLU A 233 -36.85 6.73 -4.95
N SER A 234 -35.95 6.20 -4.11
CA SER A 234 -34.60 5.87 -4.51
C SER A 234 -34.58 4.88 -5.67
N ARG A 235 -35.38 3.82 -5.55
CA ARG A 235 -35.45 2.75 -6.54
C ARG A 235 -36.02 3.24 -7.88
N GLU A 236 -36.99 4.17 -7.85
CA GLU A 236 -37.52 4.80 -9.07
C GLU A 236 -36.45 5.56 -9.83
N ILE A 237 -35.64 6.37 -9.11
CA ILE A 237 -34.48 7.06 -9.69
C ILE A 237 -33.45 6.07 -10.23
N ALA A 238 -33.18 5.00 -9.50
CA ALA A 238 -32.23 3.97 -9.94
C ALA A 238 -32.67 3.31 -11.26
N TYR A 239 -33.96 3.00 -11.42
CA TYR A 239 -34.51 2.48 -12.68
C TYR A 239 -34.38 3.51 -13.82
N GLU A 240 -34.70 4.77 -13.56
CA GLU A 240 -34.54 5.85 -14.56
C GLU A 240 -33.07 5.92 -15.04
N LEU A 241 -32.12 5.98 -14.09
CA LEU A 241 -30.70 6.06 -14.39
C LEU A 241 -30.17 4.82 -15.12
N SER A 242 -30.66 3.64 -14.75
CA SER A 242 -30.24 2.37 -15.36
C SER A 242 -30.56 2.29 -16.86
N ALA A 243 -31.64 2.94 -17.29
CA ALA A 243 -32.07 2.97 -18.68
C ALA A 243 -31.21 3.89 -19.57
N LEU A 244 -30.39 4.77 -18.97
CA LEU A 244 -29.58 5.74 -19.71
C LEU A 244 -28.41 5.05 -20.46
N LYS A 245 -28.16 5.52 -21.69
CA LYS A 245 -26.98 5.16 -22.47
C LYS A 245 -25.84 6.11 -22.12
N LEU A 246 -24.98 5.70 -21.23
CA LEU A 246 -23.86 6.50 -20.73
C LEU A 246 -22.56 6.11 -21.46
N SER A 247 -21.74 7.13 -21.73
CA SER A 247 -20.40 6.94 -22.31
C SER A 247 -19.29 7.36 -21.33
N ASP A 248 -19.59 8.22 -20.36
CA ASP A 248 -18.66 8.63 -19.32
C ASP A 248 -18.46 7.50 -18.30
N THR A 249 -17.21 7.28 -17.88
CA THR A 249 -16.83 6.18 -16.98
C THR A 249 -17.32 6.46 -15.56
N ASP A 250 -17.21 7.71 -15.09
CA ASP A 250 -17.63 8.09 -13.74
C ASP A 250 -19.15 8.00 -13.59
N ASP A 251 -19.89 8.46 -14.62
CA ASP A 251 -21.35 8.36 -14.63
C ASP A 251 -21.82 6.90 -14.67
N LEU A 252 -21.16 6.05 -15.48
CA LEU A 252 -21.42 4.60 -15.50
C LEU A 252 -21.19 3.97 -14.12
N TYR A 253 -20.10 4.33 -13.46
CA TYR A 253 -19.79 3.81 -12.13
C TYR A 253 -20.83 4.27 -11.09
N LYS A 254 -21.17 5.55 -11.09
CA LYS A 254 -22.21 6.11 -10.21
C LYS A 254 -23.55 5.41 -10.38
N VAL A 255 -23.99 5.18 -11.62
CA VAL A 255 -25.24 4.47 -11.89
C VAL A 255 -25.16 3.01 -11.47
N ALA A 256 -24.01 2.34 -11.69
CA ALA A 256 -23.82 0.96 -11.25
C ALA A 256 -23.95 0.84 -9.73
N THR A 257 -23.33 1.76 -8.95
CA THR A 257 -23.42 1.75 -7.48
C THR A 257 -24.84 2.01 -6.99
N VAL A 258 -25.55 2.98 -7.57
CA VAL A 258 -26.97 3.23 -7.24
C VAL A 258 -27.83 1.99 -7.51
N CYS A 259 -27.59 1.27 -8.61
CA CYS A 259 -28.27 0.01 -8.89
C CYS A 259 -27.96 -1.07 -7.83
N CYS A 260 -26.71 -1.16 -7.38
CA CYS A 260 -26.31 -2.09 -6.31
C CYS A 260 -27.05 -1.81 -5.01
N GLU A 261 -27.06 -0.54 -4.59
CA GLU A 261 -27.70 -0.08 -3.36
C GLU A 261 -29.23 -0.31 -3.36
N ASN A 262 -29.85 -0.23 -4.54
CA ASN A 262 -31.28 -0.45 -4.72
C ASN A 262 -31.68 -1.90 -5.09
N GLY A 263 -30.72 -2.84 -5.05
CA GLY A 263 -30.98 -4.25 -5.35
C GLY A 263 -31.29 -4.56 -6.82
N LEU A 264 -30.94 -3.62 -7.74
CA LEU A 264 -31.07 -3.80 -9.20
C LEU A 264 -29.82 -4.51 -9.74
N HIS A 265 -29.65 -5.78 -9.35
CA HIS A 265 -28.40 -6.50 -9.59
C HIS A 265 -28.13 -6.81 -11.05
N ASP A 266 -29.15 -7.03 -11.86
CA ASP A 266 -29.04 -7.25 -13.32
C ASP A 266 -28.56 -5.99 -14.04
N GLU A 267 -29.13 -4.85 -13.70
CA GLU A 267 -28.77 -3.54 -14.25
C GLU A 267 -27.35 -3.14 -13.81
N ALA A 268 -27.01 -3.36 -12.54
CA ALA A 268 -25.67 -3.16 -12.02
C ALA A 268 -24.65 -4.00 -12.79
N TYR A 269 -24.91 -5.29 -12.97
CA TYR A 269 -24.04 -6.19 -13.73
C TYR A 269 -23.79 -5.69 -15.17
N GLN A 270 -24.85 -5.26 -15.86
CA GLN A 270 -24.71 -4.72 -17.22
C GLN A 270 -23.80 -3.48 -17.25
N LYS A 271 -23.92 -2.58 -16.27
CA LYS A 271 -23.06 -1.39 -16.18
C LYS A 271 -21.61 -1.78 -15.87
N PHE A 272 -21.36 -2.73 -14.95
CA PHE A 272 -20.02 -3.21 -14.67
C PHE A 272 -19.38 -3.96 -15.86
N VAL A 273 -20.15 -4.64 -16.68
CA VAL A 273 -19.65 -5.23 -17.95
C VAL A 273 -19.21 -4.14 -18.94
N LEU A 274 -19.88 -2.99 -18.96
CA LEU A 274 -19.45 -1.85 -19.78
C LEU A 274 -18.21 -1.17 -19.22
N LEU A 275 -18.11 -1.04 -17.90
CA LEU A 275 -16.94 -0.50 -17.20
C LEU A 275 -15.71 -1.38 -17.41
N ASP A 276 -15.85 -2.69 -17.27
CA ASP A 276 -14.77 -3.67 -17.50
C ASP A 276 -14.18 -3.59 -18.94
N LYS A 277 -14.98 -3.20 -19.93
CA LYS A 277 -14.47 -2.94 -21.28
C LYS A 277 -13.65 -1.66 -21.40
N LYS A 278 -13.92 -0.66 -20.54
CA LYS A 278 -13.25 0.65 -20.56
C LYS A 278 -12.02 0.67 -19.66
N MET A 279 -12.11 -0.03 -18.55
CA MET A 279 -11.11 -0.15 -17.51
C MET A 279 -10.85 -1.65 -17.23
N PRO A 280 -10.30 -2.38 -18.20
CA PRO A 280 -10.05 -3.80 -18.02
C PRO A 280 -9.05 -4.00 -16.87
N TYR A 281 -9.31 -5.03 -16.09
CA TYR A 281 -8.47 -5.44 -14.95
C TYR A 281 -8.50 -4.53 -13.73
N ASP A 282 -9.31 -3.47 -13.68
CA ASP A 282 -9.50 -2.71 -12.43
C ASP A 282 -10.09 -3.62 -11.35
N GLY A 283 -9.40 -3.73 -10.21
CA GLY A 283 -9.75 -4.67 -9.14
C GLY A 283 -11.13 -4.41 -8.55
N ARG A 284 -11.48 -3.14 -8.33
CA ARG A 284 -12.80 -2.75 -7.80
C ARG A 284 -13.92 -3.09 -8.78
N MET A 285 -13.71 -2.82 -10.07
CA MET A 285 -14.70 -3.13 -11.10
C MET A 285 -14.90 -4.64 -11.25
N LEU A 286 -13.83 -5.41 -11.20
CA LEU A 286 -13.90 -6.88 -11.26
C LEU A 286 -14.66 -7.46 -10.07
N TYR A 287 -14.43 -6.94 -8.86
CA TYR A 287 -15.12 -7.38 -7.66
C TYR A 287 -16.62 -7.06 -7.71
N PHE A 288 -17.00 -5.82 -8.00
CA PHE A 288 -18.41 -5.43 -8.11
C PHE A 288 -19.15 -6.13 -9.25
N LYS A 289 -18.46 -6.38 -10.37
CA LYS A 289 -18.98 -7.21 -11.45
C LYS A 289 -19.25 -8.64 -10.95
N ALA A 290 -18.35 -9.22 -10.16
CA ALA A 290 -18.53 -10.55 -9.60
C ALA A 290 -19.73 -10.61 -8.64
N VAL A 291 -19.84 -9.66 -7.72
CA VAL A 291 -20.94 -9.59 -6.75
C VAL A 291 -22.29 -9.39 -7.47
N SER A 292 -22.35 -8.46 -8.43
CA SER A 292 -23.58 -8.21 -9.19
C SER A 292 -23.99 -9.41 -10.05
N ALA A 293 -23.03 -10.10 -10.68
CA ALA A 293 -23.25 -11.35 -11.39
C ALA A 293 -23.83 -12.43 -10.47
N TYR A 294 -23.22 -12.62 -9.30
CA TYR A 294 -23.68 -13.59 -8.30
C TYR A 294 -25.11 -13.31 -7.85
N LYS A 295 -25.39 -12.07 -7.42
CA LYS A 295 -26.71 -11.66 -6.93
C LYS A 295 -27.80 -11.70 -8.01
N SER A 296 -27.42 -11.63 -9.30
CA SER A 296 -28.31 -11.83 -10.46
C SER A 296 -28.38 -13.28 -10.95
N GLY A 297 -27.83 -14.23 -10.18
CA GLY A 297 -27.89 -15.67 -10.50
C GLY A 297 -26.88 -16.16 -11.54
N ARG A 298 -25.94 -15.31 -12.00
CA ARG A 298 -24.90 -15.63 -12.97
C ARG A 298 -23.64 -16.14 -12.28
N ILE A 299 -23.75 -17.31 -11.66
CA ILE A 299 -22.68 -17.86 -10.78
C ILE A 299 -21.37 -18.07 -11.53
N ASP A 300 -21.42 -18.56 -12.78
CA ASP A 300 -20.23 -18.82 -13.60
C ASP A 300 -19.50 -17.53 -14.03
N GLU A 301 -20.25 -16.45 -14.27
CA GLU A 301 -19.67 -15.14 -14.51
C GLU A 301 -19.02 -14.54 -13.26
N ALA A 302 -19.64 -14.73 -12.10
CA ALA A 302 -19.10 -14.32 -10.83
C ALA A 302 -17.78 -15.02 -10.53
N GLU A 303 -17.74 -16.35 -10.69
CA GLU A 303 -16.53 -17.14 -10.51
C GLU A 303 -15.41 -16.68 -11.46
N ARG A 304 -15.72 -16.47 -12.74
CA ARG A 304 -14.74 -16.00 -13.72
C ARG A 304 -14.19 -14.62 -13.37
N ALA A 305 -15.03 -13.70 -12.92
CA ALA A 305 -14.59 -12.36 -12.55
C ALA A 305 -13.67 -12.39 -11.30
N LEU A 306 -14.01 -13.17 -10.27
CA LEU A 306 -13.15 -13.38 -9.09
C LEU A 306 -11.84 -14.11 -9.46
N ASP A 307 -11.87 -15.09 -10.35
CA ASP A 307 -10.69 -15.82 -10.79
C ASP A 307 -9.71 -14.91 -11.58
N VAL A 308 -10.23 -14.00 -12.39
CA VAL A 308 -9.42 -12.95 -13.04
C VAL A 308 -8.85 -12.01 -12.00
N LEU A 309 -9.67 -11.53 -11.05
CA LEU A 309 -9.23 -10.65 -9.98
C LEU A 309 -8.08 -11.26 -9.17
N CYS A 310 -8.24 -12.50 -8.69
CA CYS A 310 -7.19 -13.21 -7.96
C CYS A 310 -5.93 -13.52 -8.80
N THR A 311 -6.05 -13.54 -10.12
CA THR A 311 -4.90 -13.74 -11.01
C THR A 311 -4.13 -12.44 -11.23
N VAL A 312 -4.86 -11.34 -11.41
CA VAL A 312 -4.28 -10.00 -11.64
C VAL A 312 -3.68 -9.43 -10.35
N TYR A 313 -4.33 -9.71 -9.22
CA TYR A 313 -3.91 -9.27 -7.89
C TYR A 313 -3.70 -10.50 -6.99
N PRO A 314 -2.49 -11.07 -6.98
CA PRO A 314 -2.21 -12.32 -6.24
C PRO A 314 -2.42 -12.21 -4.73
N ASP A 315 -2.37 -11.00 -4.18
CA ASP A 315 -2.51 -10.74 -2.75
C ASP A 315 -3.94 -10.31 -2.36
N ALA A 316 -4.91 -10.39 -3.30
CA ALA A 316 -6.32 -10.10 -3.10
C ALA A 316 -7.02 -11.19 -2.25
N GLU A 317 -6.73 -11.23 -0.95
CA GLU A 317 -7.17 -12.28 -0.03
C GLU A 317 -8.67 -12.28 0.22
N VAL A 318 -9.30 -11.11 0.19
CA VAL A 318 -10.77 -10.97 0.25
C VAL A 318 -11.42 -11.66 -0.95
N ALA A 319 -10.90 -11.39 -2.15
CA ALA A 319 -11.42 -12.02 -3.38
C ALA A 319 -11.18 -13.53 -3.39
N LYS A 320 -10.00 -14.00 -2.93
CA LYS A 320 -9.70 -15.43 -2.79
C LYS A 320 -10.67 -16.15 -1.85
N TYR A 321 -11.00 -15.50 -0.72
CA TYR A 321 -11.98 -16.04 0.22
C TYR A 321 -13.33 -16.29 -0.47
N TYR A 322 -13.87 -15.28 -1.16
CA TYR A 322 -15.14 -15.41 -1.86
C TYR A 322 -15.07 -16.37 -3.04
N LEU A 323 -13.98 -16.42 -3.78
CA LEU A 323 -13.77 -17.39 -4.87
C LEU A 323 -13.79 -18.84 -4.34
N LYS A 324 -13.09 -19.09 -3.22
CA LYS A 324 -13.07 -20.41 -2.55
C LYS A 324 -14.45 -20.80 -2.08
N ALA A 325 -15.17 -19.88 -1.42
CA ALA A 325 -16.53 -20.13 -0.94
C ALA A 325 -17.50 -20.41 -2.09
N LEU A 326 -17.38 -19.67 -3.21
CA LEU A 326 -18.23 -19.87 -4.38
C LEU A 326 -17.97 -21.22 -5.08
N ARG A 327 -16.71 -21.64 -5.17
CA ARG A 327 -16.34 -22.95 -5.74
C ARG A 327 -16.84 -24.10 -4.86
N ALA A 328 -16.68 -23.98 -3.54
CA ALA A 328 -17.22 -24.96 -2.59
C ALA A 328 -18.74 -25.08 -2.72
N TYR A 329 -19.46 -23.96 -2.79
CA TYR A 329 -20.90 -23.95 -3.00
C TYR A 329 -21.32 -24.66 -4.30
N LYS A 330 -20.61 -24.42 -5.40
CA LYS A 330 -20.88 -25.09 -6.68
C LYS A 330 -20.69 -26.60 -6.58
N GLU A 331 -19.59 -27.04 -5.99
CA GLU A 331 -19.26 -28.45 -5.78
C GLU A 331 -20.30 -29.15 -4.88
N GLU A 332 -20.68 -28.51 -3.77
CA GLU A 332 -21.72 -29.04 -2.88
C GLU A 332 -23.06 -29.13 -3.59
N LYS A 333 -23.43 -28.12 -4.38
CA LYS A 333 -24.66 -28.10 -5.16
C LYS A 333 -24.73 -29.19 -6.23
N GLU A 334 -23.61 -29.48 -6.90
CA GLU A 334 -23.50 -30.58 -7.89
C GLU A 334 -23.60 -31.96 -7.22
N ASN A 335 -23.11 -32.10 -5.99
CA ASN A 335 -23.10 -33.35 -5.23
C ASN A 335 -24.33 -33.54 -4.32
N ALA A 336 -25.20 -32.51 -4.20
CA ALA A 336 -26.37 -32.53 -3.33
C ALA A 336 -27.38 -33.60 -3.78
N LYS A 337 -27.89 -34.37 -2.82
CA LYS A 337 -29.01 -35.31 -3.03
C LYS A 337 -30.34 -34.58 -3.10
N ASP A 338 -31.31 -35.17 -3.78
CA ASP A 338 -32.66 -34.62 -3.86
C ASP A 338 -33.20 -34.22 -2.49
N GLY A 339 -33.51 -32.93 -2.35
CA GLY A 339 -34.06 -32.35 -1.10
C GLY A 339 -33.00 -31.85 -0.09
N GLN A 340 -31.70 -31.93 -0.42
CA GLN A 340 -30.64 -31.34 0.41
C GLN A 340 -30.51 -29.84 0.05
N GLU A 341 -30.72 -28.97 1.03
CA GLU A 341 -30.49 -27.54 0.89
C GLU A 341 -29.02 -27.22 1.07
N VAL A 342 -28.43 -26.54 0.07
CA VAL A 342 -27.05 -26.04 0.13
C VAL A 342 -27.10 -24.53 0.35
N VAL A 343 -26.46 -24.07 1.41
CA VAL A 343 -26.46 -22.63 1.78
C VAL A 343 -25.53 -21.86 0.86
N PRO A 344 -26.03 -20.85 0.12
CA PRO A 344 -25.20 -20.05 -0.75
C PRO A 344 -24.30 -19.11 0.07
N PRO A 345 -23.06 -18.82 -0.36
CA PRO A 345 -22.20 -17.84 0.30
C PRO A 345 -22.80 -16.44 0.16
N GLU A 346 -22.61 -15.61 1.18
CA GLU A 346 -23.05 -14.23 1.15
C GLU A 346 -21.96 -13.35 0.51
N LEU A 347 -22.15 -12.94 -0.75
CA LEU A 347 -21.33 -11.96 -1.43
C LEU A 347 -21.95 -10.56 -1.27
N ILE A 348 -21.17 -9.59 -0.79
CA ILE A 348 -21.62 -8.23 -0.49
C ILE A 348 -20.88 -7.20 -1.34
N TYR A 349 -21.53 -6.05 -1.61
CA TYR A 349 -20.94 -4.92 -2.34
C TYR A 349 -19.98 -4.08 -1.49
N PHE A 350 -19.28 -4.72 -0.58
CA PHE A 350 -18.26 -4.10 0.24
C PHE A 350 -17.05 -5.02 0.29
N TYR A 351 -15.86 -4.51 -0.09
CA TYR A 351 -14.68 -5.32 -0.24
C TYR A 351 -14.02 -5.58 1.10
N HIS A 352 -14.56 -6.49 1.87
CA HIS A 352 -13.97 -7.01 3.10
C HIS A 352 -14.44 -8.44 3.37
N LEU A 353 -13.76 -9.13 4.27
CA LEU A 353 -14.17 -10.42 4.77
C LEU A 353 -15.42 -10.30 5.66
N PRO A 354 -16.24 -11.36 5.78
CA PRO A 354 -17.30 -11.42 6.78
C PRO A 354 -16.77 -11.18 8.20
N GLN A 355 -17.60 -10.58 9.07
CA GLN A 355 -17.21 -10.19 10.43
C GLN A 355 -16.61 -11.36 11.22
N GLU A 356 -17.23 -12.53 11.17
CA GLU A 356 -16.77 -13.74 11.87
C GLU A 356 -15.38 -14.18 11.42
N GLU A 357 -15.09 -14.11 10.11
CA GLU A 357 -13.78 -14.46 9.56
C GLU A 357 -12.71 -13.43 9.93
N ARG A 358 -13.05 -12.14 9.92
CA ARG A 358 -12.15 -11.05 10.37
C ARG A 358 -11.76 -11.26 11.84
N GLU A 359 -12.76 -11.49 12.71
CA GLU A 359 -12.53 -11.76 14.13
C GLU A 359 -11.68 -13.01 14.35
N HIS A 360 -11.95 -14.07 13.59
CA HIS A 360 -11.18 -15.31 13.65
C HIS A 360 -9.71 -15.09 13.28
N ARG A 361 -9.42 -14.37 12.17
CA ARG A 361 -8.05 -14.07 11.73
C ARG A 361 -7.32 -13.19 12.73
N CYS A 362 -7.95 -12.13 13.23
CA CYS A 362 -7.38 -11.27 14.27
C CYS A 362 -7.07 -12.05 15.56
N ALA A 363 -8.00 -12.87 16.05
CA ALA A 363 -7.79 -13.69 17.25
C ALA A 363 -6.65 -14.71 17.04
N SER A 364 -6.54 -15.30 15.84
CA SER A 364 -5.48 -16.23 15.49
C SER A 364 -4.11 -15.54 15.50
N MET A 365 -3.97 -14.35 14.92
CA MET A 365 -2.73 -13.58 14.91
C MET A 365 -2.31 -13.15 16.33
N LEU A 366 -3.25 -12.68 17.16
CA LEU A 366 -3.00 -12.36 18.57
C LEU A 366 -2.52 -13.58 19.35
N LYS A 367 -3.12 -14.75 19.12
CA LYS A 367 -2.70 -16.01 19.73
C LYS A 367 -1.27 -16.38 19.31
N ILE A 368 -0.95 -16.29 18.02
CA ILE A 368 0.39 -16.54 17.48
C ILE A 368 1.41 -15.63 18.17
N GLY A 369 1.14 -14.33 18.29
CA GLY A 369 2.00 -13.36 18.95
C GLY A 369 2.25 -13.63 20.43
N SER A 370 1.38 -14.39 21.09
CA SER A 370 1.52 -14.80 22.51
C SER A 370 2.10 -16.19 22.74
N CYS A 371 2.25 -17.02 21.69
CA CYS A 371 2.79 -18.37 21.77
C CYS A 371 4.32 -18.38 21.97
N PRO A 372 4.89 -19.47 22.57
CA PRO A 372 6.32 -19.73 22.50
C PRO A 372 6.82 -19.78 21.06
N LYS A 373 8.06 -19.34 20.81
CA LYS A 373 8.60 -19.21 19.44
C LYS A 373 8.46 -20.45 18.56
N ASP A 374 8.67 -21.64 19.10
CA ASP A 374 8.60 -22.88 18.32
C ASP A 374 7.16 -23.19 17.86
N GLU A 375 6.16 -22.96 18.71
CA GLU A 375 4.75 -23.09 18.37
C GLU A 375 4.29 -21.96 17.44
N ALA A 376 4.74 -20.75 17.69
CA ALA A 376 4.45 -19.59 16.88
C ALA A 376 4.91 -19.77 15.42
N GLN A 377 6.06 -20.41 15.18
CA GLN A 377 6.53 -20.69 13.83
C GLN A 377 5.58 -21.61 13.05
N ILE A 378 5.06 -22.66 13.68
CA ILE A 378 4.12 -23.59 13.03
C ILE A 378 2.82 -22.89 12.68
N PHE A 379 2.21 -22.17 13.64
CA PHE A 379 0.98 -21.42 13.40
C PHE A 379 1.19 -20.26 12.43
N GLY A 380 2.37 -19.63 12.46
CA GLY A 380 2.74 -18.56 11.54
C GLY A 380 2.86 -19.01 10.09
N LEU A 381 3.41 -20.23 9.85
CA LEU A 381 3.45 -20.82 8.51
C LEU A 381 2.04 -21.10 7.98
N LEU A 382 1.12 -21.53 8.84
CA LEU A 382 -0.30 -21.70 8.46
C LEU A 382 -0.95 -20.36 8.15
N ALA A 383 -0.75 -19.35 9.00
CA ALA A 383 -1.29 -18.00 8.78
C ALA A 383 -0.73 -17.34 7.50
N LEU A 384 0.55 -17.58 7.17
CA LEU A 384 1.15 -17.14 5.92
C LEU A 384 0.53 -17.86 4.72
N HIS A 385 0.41 -19.19 4.78
CA HIS A 385 -0.21 -19.99 3.73
C HIS A 385 -1.68 -19.58 3.48
N ASP A 386 -2.43 -19.27 4.54
CA ASP A 386 -3.83 -18.89 4.47
C ASP A 386 -4.01 -17.37 4.18
N GLY A 387 -2.93 -16.67 3.85
CA GLY A 387 -2.94 -15.28 3.40
C GLY A 387 -3.29 -14.26 4.48
N TYR A 388 -3.14 -14.57 5.78
CA TYR A 388 -3.54 -13.67 6.87
C TYR A 388 -2.74 -12.36 6.86
N PHE A 389 -1.45 -12.42 6.55
CA PHE A 389 -0.60 -11.24 6.53
C PHE A 389 -0.89 -10.34 5.33
N HIS A 390 -1.07 -10.93 4.14
CA HIS A 390 -1.45 -10.17 2.95
C HIS A 390 -2.85 -9.56 3.09
N TRP A 391 -3.79 -10.30 3.73
CA TRP A 391 -5.12 -9.76 4.01
C TRP A 391 -5.08 -8.46 4.83
N CYS A 392 -4.11 -8.28 5.74
CA CYS A 392 -3.98 -7.05 6.51
C CYS A 392 -3.71 -5.81 5.64
N PHE A 393 -3.27 -6.01 4.39
CA PHE A 393 -2.98 -4.97 3.41
C PHE A 393 -3.95 -4.97 2.21
N ASP A 394 -4.87 -5.95 2.16
CA ASP A 394 -5.83 -6.13 1.07
C ASP A 394 -7.13 -5.36 1.35
N GLU A 395 -7.04 -4.05 1.58
CA GLU A 395 -8.20 -3.17 1.74
C GLU A 395 -8.19 -2.09 0.65
N MET A 396 -9.27 -2.05 -0.15
CA MET A 396 -9.39 -1.08 -1.25
C MET A 396 -9.52 0.39 -0.80
N ASP A 397 -9.84 0.64 0.48
CA ASP A 397 -10.16 1.99 0.99
C ASP A 397 -9.11 2.57 1.96
N GLY A 398 -7.85 2.15 1.85
CA GLY A 398 -6.74 2.82 2.53
C GLY A 398 -6.25 2.17 3.82
N GLY A 399 -6.76 1.00 4.17
CA GLY A 399 -6.21 0.12 5.19
C GLY A 399 -6.46 0.54 6.65
N ASP A 400 -6.78 -0.44 7.47
CA ASP A 400 -6.80 -0.31 8.92
C ASP A 400 -5.37 -0.39 9.46
N HIS A 401 -4.79 0.75 9.89
CA HIS A 401 -3.42 0.80 10.41
C HIS A 401 -3.19 -0.14 11.59
N ASP A 402 -4.17 -0.35 12.45
CA ASP A 402 -4.06 -1.26 13.59
C ASP A 402 -3.99 -2.72 13.13
N LEU A 403 -4.78 -3.07 12.12
CA LEU A 403 -4.76 -4.38 11.47
C LEU A 403 -3.42 -4.62 10.75
N GLN A 404 -2.94 -3.65 9.97
CA GLN A 404 -1.64 -3.72 9.30
C GLN A 404 -0.51 -3.91 10.31
N TYR A 405 -0.52 -3.14 11.39
CA TYR A 405 0.47 -3.25 12.46
C TYR A 405 0.43 -4.61 13.15
N LEU A 406 -0.77 -5.16 13.43
CA LEU A 406 -0.95 -6.51 13.98
C LEU A 406 -0.34 -7.56 13.04
N GLY A 407 -0.59 -7.47 11.74
CA GLY A 407 0.01 -8.35 10.72
C GLY A 407 1.53 -8.30 10.75
N LEU A 408 2.11 -7.09 10.77
CA LEU A 408 3.57 -6.88 10.79
C LEU A 408 4.23 -7.43 12.06
N VAL A 409 3.66 -7.16 13.24
CA VAL A 409 4.20 -7.67 14.52
C VAL A 409 4.15 -9.19 14.54
N THR A 410 3.06 -9.79 14.07
CA THR A 410 2.91 -11.24 13.99
C THR A 410 3.90 -11.85 12.98
N ALA A 411 4.01 -11.28 11.78
CA ALA A 411 4.96 -11.71 10.76
C ALA A 411 6.41 -11.61 11.25
N ALA A 412 6.77 -10.52 11.94
CA ALA A 412 8.10 -10.36 12.53
C ALA A 412 8.38 -11.39 13.63
N HIS A 413 7.38 -11.74 14.44
CA HIS A 413 7.48 -12.74 15.50
C HIS A 413 7.75 -14.15 14.95
N VAL A 414 7.08 -14.51 13.86
CA VAL A 414 7.22 -15.82 13.20
C VAL A 414 8.32 -15.85 12.13
N ARG A 415 9.03 -14.76 11.92
CA ARG A 415 10.10 -14.61 10.92
C ARG A 415 9.63 -14.87 9.48
N ALA A 416 8.48 -14.33 9.12
CA ALA A 416 8.00 -14.30 7.75
C ALA A 416 8.78 -13.22 6.95
N ASP A 417 10.08 -13.46 6.76
CA ASP A 417 11.02 -12.45 6.28
C ASP A 417 10.75 -12.06 4.81
N GLU A 418 10.27 -13.00 4.00
CA GLU A 418 9.87 -12.73 2.61
C GLU A 418 8.71 -11.73 2.56
N PHE A 419 7.67 -11.94 3.37
CA PHE A 419 6.55 -11.00 3.47
C PHE A 419 7.00 -9.61 3.99
N LEU A 420 7.86 -9.56 5.01
CA LEU A 420 8.39 -8.30 5.51
C LEU A 420 9.21 -7.55 4.45
N GLN A 421 9.97 -8.26 3.62
CA GLN A 421 10.71 -7.68 2.50
C GLN A 421 9.75 -7.16 1.41
N GLU A 422 8.66 -7.88 1.12
CA GLU A 422 7.61 -7.40 0.21
C GLU A 422 7.03 -6.08 0.67
N VAL A 423 6.68 -5.97 1.96
CA VAL A 423 6.15 -4.72 2.57
C VAL A 423 7.16 -3.57 2.47
N LEU A 424 8.46 -3.84 2.68
CA LEU A 424 9.51 -2.82 2.56
C LEU A 424 9.67 -2.30 1.13
N LEU A 425 9.40 -3.13 0.13
CA LEU A 425 9.53 -2.80 -1.29
C LEU A 425 8.25 -2.25 -1.92
N ASP A 426 7.10 -2.43 -1.30
CA ASP A 426 5.82 -1.97 -1.82
C ASP A 426 5.68 -0.45 -1.69
N PHE A 427 5.58 0.27 -2.82
CA PHE A 427 5.50 1.73 -2.82
C PHE A 427 4.14 2.28 -2.30
N GLU A 428 3.08 1.46 -2.29
CA GLU A 428 1.75 1.83 -1.80
C GLU A 428 1.64 1.74 -0.27
N VAL A 429 2.49 0.93 0.38
CA VAL A 429 2.53 0.84 1.84
C VAL A 429 3.10 2.11 2.46
N ALA A 430 2.42 2.62 3.49
CA ALA A 430 2.81 3.84 4.19
C ALA A 430 4.24 3.75 4.76
N ASP A 431 5.06 4.79 4.52
CA ASP A 431 6.47 4.85 4.95
C ASP A 431 6.65 4.63 6.46
N VAL A 432 5.68 5.06 7.29
CA VAL A 432 5.71 4.86 8.75
C VAL A 432 5.71 3.37 9.12
N LEU A 433 4.94 2.54 8.40
CA LEU A 433 4.90 1.09 8.64
C LEU A 433 6.21 0.43 8.24
N LYS A 434 6.84 0.87 7.16
CA LYS A 434 8.16 0.38 6.72
C LYS A 434 9.25 0.68 7.73
N VAL A 435 9.22 1.87 8.34
CA VAL A 435 10.13 2.21 9.44
C VAL A 435 9.91 1.32 10.66
N GLU A 436 8.66 0.95 10.96
CA GLU A 436 8.36 -0.01 12.03
C GLU A 436 8.85 -1.43 11.69
N VAL A 437 8.70 -1.88 10.45
CA VAL A 437 9.29 -3.17 10.00
C VAL A 437 10.81 -3.13 10.18
N LEU A 438 11.46 -2.06 9.74
CA LEU A 438 12.90 -1.90 9.90
C LEU A 438 13.30 -1.94 11.39
N ARG A 439 12.54 -1.30 12.29
CA ARG A 439 12.73 -1.37 13.74
C ARG A 439 12.66 -2.82 14.24
N MET A 440 11.63 -3.56 13.83
CA MET A 440 11.47 -4.98 14.23
C MET A 440 12.63 -5.86 13.75
N LEU A 441 13.14 -5.61 12.55
CA LEU A 441 14.32 -6.32 12.03
C LEU A 441 15.59 -5.98 12.83
N ILE A 442 15.80 -4.72 13.17
CA ILE A 442 16.95 -4.27 14.00
C ILE A 442 16.89 -4.88 15.40
N GLU A 443 15.69 -5.03 16.00
CA GLU A 443 15.51 -5.66 17.31
C GLU A 443 15.98 -7.13 17.35
N ARG A 444 16.06 -7.81 16.21
CA ARG A 444 16.63 -9.16 16.13
C ARG A 444 18.13 -9.18 16.43
N ASN A 445 18.79 -8.05 16.28
CA ASN A 445 20.23 -7.88 16.49
C ASN A 445 21.06 -8.82 15.60
N GLU A 446 20.77 -8.84 14.30
CA GLU A 446 21.44 -9.60 13.25
C GLU A 446 22.05 -8.65 12.23
N ASP A 447 23.18 -9.04 11.61
CA ASP A 447 23.73 -8.28 10.47
C ASP A 447 22.97 -8.70 9.21
N ILE A 448 22.18 -7.79 8.65
CA ILE A 448 21.43 -8.00 7.42
C ILE A 448 21.47 -6.72 6.57
N GLU A 449 21.25 -6.87 5.28
CA GLU A 449 20.97 -5.77 4.36
C GLU A 449 19.59 -5.97 3.77
N VAL A 450 18.79 -4.92 3.74
CA VAL A 450 17.40 -4.97 3.24
C VAL A 450 17.18 -3.92 2.15
N GLY A 451 16.44 -4.28 1.10
CA GLY A 451 15.88 -3.33 0.16
C GLY A 451 14.74 -2.55 0.81
N LEU A 452 14.69 -1.26 0.59
CA LEU A 452 13.72 -0.37 1.21
C LEU A 452 13.28 0.72 0.22
N VAL A 453 11.99 0.87 0.03
CA VAL A 453 11.38 1.95 -0.74
C VAL A 453 10.73 2.95 0.21
N LEU A 454 11.28 4.16 0.29
CA LEU A 454 10.70 5.29 1.03
C LEU A 454 10.58 6.50 0.11
N TYR A 455 9.44 7.20 0.18
CA TYR A 455 9.16 8.35 -0.69
C TYR A 455 9.33 8.04 -2.17
N ASN A 456 8.99 6.81 -2.59
CA ASN A 456 9.19 6.26 -3.93
C ASN A 456 10.66 6.09 -4.35
N ILE A 457 11.60 6.12 -3.42
CA ILE A 457 13.03 5.94 -3.68
C ILE A 457 13.50 4.63 -3.06
N TYR A 458 14.04 3.76 -3.89
CA TYR A 458 14.68 2.52 -3.47
C TYR A 458 16.08 2.76 -2.93
N ARG A 459 16.43 2.09 -1.83
CA ARG A 459 17.78 2.02 -1.28
C ARG A 459 18.03 0.67 -0.63
N ARG A 460 19.28 0.22 -0.62
CA ARG A 460 19.72 -0.86 0.28
C ARG A 460 20.17 -0.26 1.58
N VAL A 461 19.66 -0.79 2.67
CA VAL A 461 19.87 -0.28 4.03
C VAL A 461 20.57 -1.35 4.86
N PRO A 462 21.81 -1.08 5.35
CA PRO A 462 22.51 -1.99 6.23
C PRO A 462 21.92 -1.93 7.65
N VAL A 463 21.59 -3.07 8.21
CA VAL A 463 21.22 -3.26 9.60
C VAL A 463 22.37 -3.89 10.34
N TYR A 464 22.97 -3.16 11.28
CA TYR A 464 24.14 -3.64 12.00
C TYR A 464 23.75 -4.33 13.32
N ARG A 465 24.34 -5.50 13.53
CA ARG A 465 24.35 -6.15 14.83
C ARG A 465 25.25 -5.39 15.80
N ILE A 466 24.73 -5.06 16.99
CA ILE A 466 25.55 -4.52 18.07
C ILE A 466 26.15 -5.65 18.91
N LYS A 467 27.45 -5.52 19.25
CA LYS A 467 28.18 -6.48 20.08
C LYS A 467 27.91 -6.16 21.54
N ILE A 468 26.93 -6.84 22.11
CA ILE A 468 26.54 -6.76 23.53
C ILE A 468 26.89 -8.06 24.24
N GLY A 469 27.19 -7.95 25.55
CA GLY A 469 27.55 -9.08 26.38
C GLY A 469 26.44 -10.14 26.52
N ARG A 470 26.72 -11.22 27.29
CA ARG A 470 25.77 -12.34 27.46
C ARG A 470 24.46 -11.95 28.12
N LYS A 471 24.48 -10.93 29.00
CA LYS A 471 23.29 -10.40 29.67
C LYS A 471 22.55 -9.43 28.73
N ARG A 472 21.85 -9.95 27.70
CA ARG A 472 21.07 -9.12 26.80
C ARG A 472 19.96 -8.41 27.57
N ARG A 473 19.94 -7.08 27.53
CA ARG A 473 18.87 -6.26 28.07
C ARG A 473 17.90 -5.88 26.95
N LYS A 474 16.70 -6.45 27.00
CA LYS A 474 15.67 -6.23 25.96
C LYS A 474 15.43 -4.73 25.74
N LYS A 475 15.27 -3.95 26.82
CA LYS A 475 15.05 -2.50 26.74
C LYS A 475 16.18 -1.72 26.06
N PHE A 476 17.42 -2.20 26.15
CA PHE A 476 18.54 -1.58 25.44
C PHE A 476 18.47 -1.83 23.94
N ILE A 477 18.15 -3.06 23.53
CA ILE A 477 17.99 -3.42 22.10
C ILE A 477 16.82 -2.65 21.49
N GLU A 478 15.69 -2.56 22.20
CA GLU A 478 14.55 -1.74 21.79
C GLU A 478 14.95 -0.26 21.59
N GLY A 479 15.74 0.31 22.52
CA GLY A 479 16.24 1.67 22.42
C GLY A 479 17.18 1.88 21.23
N TYR A 480 18.08 0.93 20.98
CA TYR A 480 18.93 0.94 19.79
C TYR A 480 18.09 0.88 18.52
N ALA A 481 17.14 -0.03 18.42
CA ALA A 481 16.29 -0.20 17.26
C ALA A 481 15.43 1.04 16.96
N LYS A 482 14.87 1.68 18.00
CA LYS A 482 14.11 2.93 17.87
C LYS A 482 14.91 4.05 17.21
N ILE A 483 16.18 4.18 17.55
CA ILE A 483 17.02 5.23 16.96
C ILE A 483 17.57 4.82 15.60
N ALA A 484 18.05 3.59 15.47
CA ALA A 484 18.64 3.12 14.24
C ALA A 484 17.61 3.17 13.10
N SER A 485 16.38 2.66 13.27
CA SER A 485 15.34 2.69 12.23
C SER A 485 15.00 4.09 11.75
N LYS A 486 14.98 5.09 12.63
CA LYS A 486 14.63 6.48 12.28
C LYS A 486 15.76 7.24 11.56
N PHE A 487 17.01 6.96 11.88
CA PHE A 487 18.14 7.75 11.39
C PHE A 487 18.90 7.08 10.24
N ILE A 488 18.88 5.76 10.12
CA ILE A 488 19.39 5.05 8.94
C ILE A 488 18.64 5.50 7.68
N VAL A 489 17.31 5.68 7.76
CA VAL A 489 16.49 6.12 6.63
C VAL A 489 16.81 7.55 6.16
N ILE A 490 17.40 8.38 7.04
CA ILE A 490 17.84 9.74 6.67
C ILE A 490 19.18 9.67 5.94
N LYS A 491 20.15 8.90 6.48
CA LYS A 491 21.48 8.80 5.92
C LYS A 491 22.16 7.50 6.35
N ASP A 492 22.60 6.69 5.37
CA ASP A 492 23.22 5.38 5.60
C ASP A 492 24.44 5.45 6.53
N ALA A 493 25.25 6.52 6.40
CA ALA A 493 26.41 6.76 7.27
C ALA A 493 26.07 6.90 8.77
N TYR A 494 24.80 7.03 9.14
CA TYR A 494 24.38 7.06 10.55
C TYR A 494 24.24 5.67 11.15
N ALA A 495 24.01 4.64 10.34
CA ALA A 495 23.87 3.26 10.81
C ALA A 495 25.05 2.81 11.67
N GLU A 496 26.27 2.92 11.10
CA GLU A 496 27.52 2.54 11.80
C GLU A 496 27.77 3.40 13.04
N LYS A 497 27.56 4.73 12.95
CA LYS A 497 27.76 5.64 14.08
C LYS A 497 26.86 5.32 15.25
N ILE A 498 25.59 5.00 14.99
CA ILE A 498 24.60 4.66 16.01
C ILE A 498 24.94 3.29 16.62
N ALA A 499 25.32 2.30 15.79
CA ALA A 499 25.73 0.99 16.28
C ALA A 499 26.97 1.08 17.19
N LEU A 500 28.01 1.82 16.78
CA LEU A 500 29.22 2.04 17.60
C LEU A 500 28.92 2.77 18.91
N ALA A 501 28.04 3.78 18.88
CA ALA A 501 27.60 4.49 20.08
C ALA A 501 26.86 3.57 21.04
N ALA A 502 25.96 2.72 20.53
CA ALA A 502 25.24 1.73 21.32
C ALA A 502 26.20 0.72 21.96
N GLU A 503 27.13 0.17 21.19
CA GLU A 503 28.15 -0.76 21.74
C GLU A 503 28.99 -0.10 22.83
N SER A 504 29.43 1.15 22.64
CA SER A 504 30.24 1.88 23.60
C SER A 504 29.48 2.13 24.89
N LEU A 505 28.21 2.54 24.81
CA LEU A 505 27.38 2.75 25.99
C LEU A 505 27.15 1.44 26.75
N TYR A 506 26.81 0.36 26.03
CA TYR A 506 26.57 -0.94 26.66
C TYR A 506 27.79 -1.47 27.40
N ARG A 507 29.00 -1.43 26.76
CA ARG A 507 30.26 -1.86 27.38
C ARG A 507 30.58 -1.06 28.63
N ALA A 508 30.36 0.27 28.61
CA ALA A 508 30.61 1.13 29.77
C ALA A 508 29.71 0.74 30.94
N LEU A 509 28.43 0.51 30.71
CA LEU A 509 27.49 0.07 31.74
C LEU A 509 27.79 -1.35 32.23
N GLU A 510 28.20 -2.28 31.35
CA GLU A 510 28.57 -3.65 31.71
C GLU A 510 29.82 -3.67 32.57
N LYS A 511 30.87 -2.90 32.21
CA LYS A 511 32.12 -2.77 32.97
C LYS A 511 31.90 -2.19 34.38
N ALA A 512 30.91 -1.30 34.52
CA ALA A 512 30.54 -0.68 35.79
C ALA A 512 29.51 -1.47 36.63
N ASP A 513 29.07 -2.66 36.15
CA ASP A 513 27.95 -3.43 36.70
C ASP A 513 26.65 -2.63 36.86
N ALA A 514 26.41 -1.68 35.94
CA ALA A 514 25.32 -0.71 35.96
C ALA A 514 24.20 -1.01 34.96
N LEU A 515 24.15 -2.24 34.40
CA LEU A 515 23.13 -2.64 33.43
C LEU A 515 21.70 -2.59 33.98
N ASP A 516 21.52 -2.64 35.29
CA ASP A 516 20.20 -2.54 35.93
C ASP A 516 19.60 -1.13 35.86
N LEU A 517 20.40 -0.12 35.52
CA LEU A 517 19.92 1.25 35.27
C LEU A 517 19.13 1.37 33.93
N ILE A 518 19.17 0.34 33.10
CA ILE A 518 18.42 0.27 31.83
C ILE A 518 16.96 -0.11 32.12
N GLU A 519 16.16 0.87 32.50
CA GLU A 519 14.75 0.69 32.87
C GLU A 519 13.80 0.98 31.67
N ASN A 520 14.19 1.92 30.79
CA ASN A 520 13.37 2.41 29.68
C ASN A 520 14.15 2.42 28.35
N SER A 521 13.48 2.03 27.27
CA SER A 521 14.05 2.07 25.93
C SER A 521 14.25 3.49 25.40
N ASP A 522 13.43 4.45 25.81
CA ASP A 522 13.50 5.84 25.36
C ASP A 522 14.71 6.58 25.95
N ASP A 523 15.01 6.32 27.23
CA ASP A 523 16.23 6.84 27.88
C ASP A 523 17.48 6.29 27.19
N CYS A 524 17.49 5.00 26.82
CA CYS A 524 18.57 4.37 26.08
C CYS A 524 18.71 4.96 24.67
N ALA A 525 17.61 5.11 23.95
CA ALA A 525 17.61 5.68 22.60
C ALA A 525 18.19 7.11 22.61
N CYS A 526 17.76 7.93 23.55
CA CYS A 526 18.27 9.29 23.74
C CYS A 526 19.78 9.31 24.06
N ALA A 527 20.24 8.44 24.98
CA ALA A 527 21.66 8.33 25.33
C ALA A 527 22.52 7.89 24.14
N ILE A 528 22.08 6.88 23.37
CA ILE A 528 22.76 6.42 22.17
C ILE A 528 22.83 7.53 21.12
N PHE A 529 21.72 8.27 20.90
CA PHE A 529 21.70 9.40 19.98
C PHE A 529 22.73 10.47 20.34
N LEU A 530 22.78 10.90 21.59
CA LEU A 530 23.72 11.92 22.07
C LEU A 530 25.18 11.47 21.92
N MET A 531 25.44 10.17 22.06
CA MET A 531 26.79 9.61 21.88
C MET A 531 27.16 9.39 20.40
N SER A 532 26.22 9.23 19.50
CA SER A 532 26.47 8.94 18.07
C SER A 532 27.06 10.12 17.30
N GLY A 533 26.94 11.34 17.82
CA GLY A 533 27.36 12.57 17.15
C GLY A 533 26.48 12.95 15.95
N VAL A 534 25.31 12.35 15.80
CA VAL A 534 24.28 12.75 14.84
C VAL A 534 23.68 14.08 15.30
N LYS A 535 23.59 15.07 14.40
CA LYS A 535 23.19 16.46 14.74
C LYS A 535 21.81 16.87 14.21
N GLU A 536 21.04 15.95 13.70
CA GLU A 536 19.75 16.24 13.03
C GLU A 536 18.73 16.92 13.96
N LEU A 537 18.81 16.67 15.27
CA LEU A 537 17.93 17.31 16.27
C LEU A 537 18.57 18.55 16.94
N GLY A 538 19.74 18.99 16.46
CA GLY A 538 20.50 20.09 17.08
C GLY A 538 21.32 19.64 18.30
N ASN A 539 21.66 20.60 19.18
CA ASN A 539 22.56 20.36 20.33
C ASN A 539 21.85 20.57 21.69
N ASP A 540 20.57 20.92 21.71
CA ASP A 540 19.82 21.16 22.95
C ASP A 540 19.38 19.82 23.56
N MET A 541 20.01 19.43 24.65
CA MET A 541 19.74 18.16 25.34
C MET A 541 18.30 18.06 25.87
N GLN A 542 17.69 19.15 26.29
CA GLN A 542 16.31 19.16 26.77
C GLN A 542 15.34 18.87 25.62
N ARG A 543 15.55 19.54 24.49
CA ARG A 543 14.77 19.34 23.27
C ARG A 543 14.94 17.92 22.73
N ILE A 544 16.16 17.39 22.74
CA ILE A 544 16.45 16.02 22.30
C ILE A 544 15.75 15.02 23.20
N ALA A 545 15.86 15.16 24.54
CA ALA A 545 15.19 14.27 25.48
C ALA A 545 13.66 14.28 25.28
N SER A 546 13.07 15.47 25.09
CA SER A 546 11.63 15.59 24.78
C SER A 546 11.24 14.91 23.46
N ALA A 547 12.10 14.94 22.42
CA ALA A 547 11.83 14.28 21.14
C ALA A 547 11.85 12.74 21.23
N PHE A 548 12.46 12.20 22.28
CA PHE A 548 12.49 10.77 22.56
C PHE A 548 11.55 10.34 23.70
N ASP A 549 10.77 11.24 24.28
CA ASP A 549 10.00 11.01 25.52
C ASP A 549 10.86 10.49 26.67
N ALA A 550 12.15 10.89 26.69
CA ALA A 550 13.15 10.41 27.61
C ALA A 550 13.28 11.30 28.85
N ASN A 551 13.61 10.69 30.01
CA ASN A 551 13.93 11.39 31.21
C ASN A 551 15.38 11.89 31.19
N LEU A 552 15.57 13.21 31.02
CA LEU A 552 16.91 13.81 30.90
C LEU A 552 17.85 13.46 32.05
N ALA A 553 17.36 13.39 33.29
CA ALA A 553 18.19 13.04 34.45
C ALA A 553 18.72 11.60 34.34
N LYS A 554 17.88 10.64 33.93
CA LYS A 554 18.29 9.25 33.70
C LYS A 554 19.27 9.14 32.54
N VAL A 555 19.01 9.86 31.43
CA VAL A 555 19.92 9.95 30.27
C VAL A 555 21.30 10.46 30.70
N GLN A 556 21.37 11.52 31.53
CA GLN A 556 22.65 12.05 32.06
C GLN A 556 23.39 11.03 32.92
N VAL A 557 22.68 10.24 33.72
CA VAL A 557 23.29 9.14 34.48
C VAL A 557 23.91 8.10 33.54
N LEU A 558 23.19 7.64 32.53
CA LEU A 558 23.72 6.68 31.53
C LEU A 558 24.96 7.23 30.82
N LEU A 559 24.92 8.49 30.39
CA LEU A 559 26.05 9.16 29.72
C LEU A 559 27.27 9.31 30.66
N SER A 560 27.09 9.51 31.97
CA SER A 560 28.19 9.66 32.91
C SER A 560 29.09 8.42 32.98
N TYR A 561 28.52 7.22 32.84
CA TYR A 561 29.27 5.96 32.75
C TYR A 561 30.09 5.87 31.48
N ALA A 562 29.54 6.29 30.35
CA ALA A 562 30.23 6.29 29.07
C ALA A 562 31.43 7.27 29.07
N VAL A 563 31.27 8.45 29.67
CA VAL A 563 32.34 9.43 29.81
C VAL A 563 33.45 8.90 30.75
N SER A 564 33.07 8.32 31.90
CA SER A 564 34.04 7.76 32.86
C SER A 564 34.84 6.61 32.26
N ALA A 565 34.25 5.76 31.44
CA ALA A 565 34.94 4.67 30.76
C ALA A 565 35.98 5.18 29.75
N ARG A 566 35.68 6.23 28.99
CA ARG A 566 36.65 6.85 28.04
C ARG A 566 37.85 7.46 28.77
N TYR A 567 37.64 8.16 29.87
CA TYR A 567 38.74 8.72 30.68
C TYR A 567 39.63 7.63 31.28
N GLY A 568 39.07 6.47 31.62
CA GLY A 568 39.85 5.32 32.11
C GLY A 568 40.74 4.72 31.01
N GLU A 569 40.21 4.54 29.81
CA GLU A 569 40.94 3.99 28.65
C GLU A 569 42.08 4.92 28.18
N GLU A 570 41.84 6.25 28.13
CA GLU A 570 42.86 7.22 27.79
C GLU A 570 44.02 7.28 28.83
N LYS A 571 43.71 6.97 30.07
CA LYS A 571 44.71 6.92 31.13
C LYS A 571 45.57 5.65 31.05
N GLU A 572 44.96 4.49 30.80
CA GLU A 572 45.64 3.21 30.58
C GLU A 572 46.53 3.24 29.33
N GLU A 573 46.09 3.89 28.23
CA GLU A 573 46.90 4.07 27.01
C GLU A 573 48.08 5.01 27.24
N LYS A 574 47.99 6.02 28.09
CA LYS A 574 49.10 6.91 28.44
C LYS A 574 50.10 6.21 29.35
N GLU A 575 49.63 5.46 30.35
CA GLU A 575 50.48 4.69 31.24
C GLU A 575 51.27 3.58 30.47
N THR A 576 50.61 2.88 29.53
CA THR A 576 51.29 1.89 28.67
C THR A 576 52.29 2.50 27.68
N LYS A 577 52.10 3.73 27.24
CA LYS A 577 53.08 4.45 26.37
C LYS A 577 54.24 5.00 27.15
N ASP A 578 54.05 5.37 28.43
CA ASP A 578 55.11 5.81 29.31
C ASP A 578 55.98 4.64 29.84
N GLU A 579 55.44 3.43 29.96
CA GLU A 579 56.18 2.22 30.33
C GLU A 579 57.00 1.62 29.13
N THR A 580 56.72 2.03 27.90
CA THR A 580 57.45 1.57 26.69
C THR A 580 58.53 2.54 26.19
N HIS A 581 58.79 3.61 26.93
CA HIS A 581 59.89 4.54 26.75
C HIS A 581 60.88 4.47 27.94
#